data_a5775ead2af0282b919a7dd6af0b232b
#
_entry.id   a5775ead2af0282b919a7dd6af0b232b
#
_cell.length_a   1.000
_cell.length_b   1.000
_cell.length_c   1.000
_cell.angle_alpha   90.00
_cell.angle_beta   90.00
_cell.angle_gamma   90.00
#
_symmetry.space_group_name_H-M   'P 1'
#
loop_
_entity.id
_entity.type
_entity.pdbx_description
1 polymer ?
#
loop_
_entity_poly.entity_id
_entity_poly.type
_entity_poly.pdbx_seq_one_letter_code
_entity_poly.pdbx_strand_id
1 'polypeptide(L)'
;DITTMMTNVGNAAFRMMYPVLAAFIAYSIADRPGFMPGLMGGYLAQLGTTTAPRLGWISSGFWGAIVAGFAAGLAVRLLNYLFRRIPQELDHIKTGLLVPLLSLLFVGALMVMAINPPLGRFNAWLSIQLDGMQGGSRLVLGTLLGGMMATDYGGPINKAAYVSGTLALVDQQYDLMAAVMAGGMIPPLGIGLACLLFPTRFTSTERCSAPQTLLMGATFVTEGALPFALRDPLRVSLACIAGSALAGFITILLGCGCPAPHGGLFLLPVMENPLGFLIALAVGTLTTALLLGILKKPLKH
;
A
#
# COMPACT_ATOMS: atom_id res chain seq x y z
N ASP A 1 7.92 29.64 -6.41
CA ASP A 1 6.62 29.29 -6.93
C ASP A 1 5.93 28.31 -6.00
N ILE A 2 4.65 28.54 -5.72
CA ILE A 2 3.84 27.72 -4.79
C ILE A 2 3.81 26.27 -5.25
N THR A 3 3.67 26.03 -6.56
CA THR A 3 3.65 24.67 -7.14
C THR A 3 4.96 23.94 -6.84
N THR A 4 6.09 24.56 -7.04
CA THR A 4 7.42 23.99 -6.73
C THR A 4 7.57 23.69 -5.25
N MET A 5 7.09 24.59 -4.38
CA MET A 5 7.10 24.38 -2.94
C MET A 5 6.23 23.16 -2.54
N MET A 6 5.00 23.08 -3.06
CA MET A 6 4.12 21.94 -2.78
C MET A 6 4.69 20.61 -3.29
N THR A 7 5.29 20.64 -4.50
CA THR A 7 5.96 19.46 -5.06
C THR A 7 7.14 19.02 -4.19
N ASN A 8 7.96 19.96 -3.71
CA ASN A 8 9.08 19.64 -2.84
C ASN A 8 8.64 19.07 -1.49
N VAL A 9 7.56 19.63 -0.91
CA VAL A 9 6.96 19.09 0.34
C VAL A 9 6.41 17.70 0.11
N GLY A 10 5.68 17.46 -0.99
CA GLY A 10 5.18 16.15 -1.37
C GLY A 10 6.30 15.12 -1.53
N ASN A 11 7.34 15.46 -2.30
CA ASN A 11 8.51 14.61 -2.50
C ASN A 11 9.25 14.31 -1.18
N ALA A 12 9.36 15.28 -0.28
CA ALA A 12 9.96 15.04 1.03
C ALA A 12 9.12 14.07 1.87
N ALA A 13 7.79 14.21 1.86
CA ALA A 13 6.89 13.28 2.52
C ALA A 13 7.02 11.86 1.95
N PHE A 14 7.08 11.71 0.63
CA PHE A 14 7.32 10.41 -0.04
C PHE A 14 8.65 9.78 0.40
N ARG A 15 9.72 10.55 0.44
CA ARG A 15 11.03 10.06 0.90
C ARG A 15 11.03 9.57 2.35
N MET A 16 10.12 10.07 3.19
CA MET A 16 9.97 9.62 4.58
C MET A 16 9.16 8.32 4.71
N MET A 17 8.48 7.85 3.67
CA MET A 17 7.59 6.67 3.74
C MET A 17 8.32 5.43 4.26
N TYR A 18 9.45 5.05 3.69
CA TYR A 18 10.20 3.87 4.12
C TYR A 18 10.87 4.01 5.50
N PRO A 19 11.54 5.12 5.81
CA PRO A 19 12.04 5.39 7.15
C PRO A 19 10.98 5.31 8.23
N VAL A 20 9.84 5.97 8.01
CA VAL A 20 8.74 6.00 8.99
C VAL A 20 8.10 4.63 9.15
N LEU A 21 7.86 3.89 8.05
CA LEU A 21 7.35 2.53 8.12
C LEU A 21 8.23 1.63 9.00
N ALA A 22 9.54 1.61 8.72
CA ALA A 22 10.49 0.81 9.47
C ALA A 22 10.59 1.24 10.95
N ALA A 23 10.53 2.55 11.22
CA ALA A 23 10.54 3.10 12.56
C ALA A 23 9.34 2.62 13.38
N PHE A 24 8.12 2.65 12.80
CA PHE A 24 6.91 2.20 13.50
C PHE A 24 6.83 0.68 13.66
N ILE A 25 7.35 -0.11 12.73
CA ILE A 25 7.52 -1.55 12.91
C ILE A 25 8.45 -1.82 14.10
N ALA A 26 9.61 -1.18 14.15
CA ALA A 26 10.56 -1.33 15.25
C ALA A 26 9.99 -0.83 16.59
N TYR A 27 9.24 0.28 16.58
CA TYR A 27 8.54 0.81 17.73
C TYR A 27 7.50 -0.18 18.29
N SER A 28 6.74 -0.83 17.43
CA SER A 28 5.75 -1.84 17.86
C SER A 28 6.37 -3.06 18.55
N ILE A 29 7.65 -3.32 18.29
CA ILE A 29 8.40 -4.46 18.85
C ILE A 29 9.16 -4.10 20.13
N ALA A 30 9.77 -2.91 20.15
CA ALA A 30 10.74 -2.52 21.19
C ALA A 30 10.48 -1.13 21.78
N ASP A 31 9.29 -0.56 21.59
CA ASP A 31 8.89 0.77 22.02
C ASP A 31 9.83 1.88 21.56
N ARG A 32 9.97 2.97 22.35
CA ARG A 32 10.77 4.14 22.01
C ARG A 32 12.21 3.86 21.57
N PRO A 33 12.96 2.96 22.21
CA PRO A 33 14.34 2.66 21.78
C PRO A 33 14.45 2.06 20.37
N GLY A 34 13.40 1.41 19.87
CA GLY A 34 13.36 0.83 18.53
C GLY A 34 13.19 1.85 17.41
N PHE A 35 12.63 3.03 17.71
CA PHE A 35 12.25 4.01 16.69
C PHE A 35 13.43 4.49 15.85
N MET A 36 14.50 4.96 16.47
CA MET A 36 15.66 5.52 15.75
C MET A 36 16.41 4.50 14.89
N PRO A 37 16.77 3.30 15.38
CA PRO A 37 17.40 2.30 14.54
C PRO A 37 16.47 1.80 13.42
N GLY A 38 15.13 1.76 13.63
CA GLY A 38 14.16 1.49 12.59
C GLY A 38 14.14 2.57 11.51
N LEU A 39 14.09 3.85 11.92
CA LEU A 39 14.11 5.00 11.01
C LEU A 39 15.36 4.98 10.11
N MET A 40 16.54 4.80 10.72
CA MET A 40 17.79 4.72 9.99
C MET A 40 17.83 3.51 9.06
N GLY A 41 17.39 2.34 9.52
CA GLY A 41 17.34 1.13 8.70
C GLY A 41 16.45 1.30 7.47
N GLY A 42 15.27 1.91 7.62
CA GLY A 42 14.38 2.25 6.51
C GLY A 42 14.96 3.27 5.55
N TYR A 43 15.71 4.25 6.06
CA TYR A 43 16.44 5.21 5.23
C TYR A 43 17.55 4.55 4.41
N LEU A 44 18.32 3.63 5.02
CA LEU A 44 19.33 2.85 4.31
C LEU A 44 18.72 1.90 3.26
N ALA A 45 17.53 1.37 3.50
CA ALA A 45 16.79 0.61 2.51
C ALA A 45 16.44 1.45 1.28
N GLN A 46 16.04 2.71 1.49
CA GLN A 46 15.72 3.65 0.41
C GLN A 46 16.98 4.04 -0.38
N LEU A 47 18.07 4.35 0.31
CA LEU A 47 19.33 4.74 -0.33
C LEU A 47 19.97 3.58 -1.11
N GLY A 48 19.72 2.32 -0.71
CA GLY A 48 20.34 1.16 -1.35
C GLY A 48 21.83 1.03 -1.08
N THR A 49 22.33 1.60 0.02
CA THR A 49 23.76 1.56 0.39
C THR A 49 24.24 0.13 0.56
N THR A 50 25.35 -0.24 -0.07
CA THR A 50 25.96 -1.56 0.01
C THR A 50 27.48 -1.45 0.03
N THR A 51 28.15 -2.43 0.66
CA THR A 51 29.60 -2.56 0.62
C THR A 51 30.12 -3.23 -0.65
N ALA A 52 29.22 -3.72 -1.52
CA ALA A 52 29.61 -4.39 -2.77
C ALA A 52 29.84 -3.36 -3.89
N PRO A 53 31.09 -3.00 -4.24
CA PRO A 53 31.39 -1.91 -5.18
C PRO A 53 30.84 -2.12 -6.60
N ARG A 54 30.56 -3.38 -6.96
CA ARG A 54 30.06 -3.77 -8.30
C ARG A 54 28.54 -3.70 -8.44
N LEU A 55 27.80 -3.53 -7.34
CA LEU A 55 26.33 -3.56 -7.34
C LEU A 55 25.70 -2.17 -7.48
N GLY A 56 26.47 -1.10 -7.30
CA GLY A 56 25.93 0.25 -7.26
C GLY A 56 24.99 0.46 -6.06
N TRP A 57 24.29 1.58 -6.07
CA TRP A 57 23.30 1.95 -5.06
C TRP A 57 21.92 1.44 -5.52
N ILE A 58 21.62 0.16 -5.22
CA ILE A 58 20.33 -0.43 -5.60
C ILE A 58 19.43 -0.45 -4.37
N SER A 59 18.38 0.37 -4.41
CA SER A 59 17.39 0.43 -3.33
C SER A 59 16.77 -0.94 -3.07
N SER A 60 16.80 -1.38 -1.82
CA SER A 60 16.03 -2.53 -1.36
C SER A 60 14.55 -2.19 -1.11
N GLY A 61 14.23 -0.89 -1.19
CA GLY A 61 12.89 -0.36 -1.23
C GLY A 61 12.02 -0.75 -0.04
N PHE A 62 10.75 -0.98 -0.34
CA PHE A 62 9.74 -1.33 0.65
C PHE A 62 10.06 -2.62 1.43
N TRP A 63 10.52 -3.66 0.74
CA TRP A 63 10.90 -4.92 1.37
C TRP A 63 12.06 -4.74 2.34
N GLY A 64 13.06 -3.95 1.92
CA GLY A 64 14.17 -3.58 2.79
C GLY A 64 13.70 -2.82 4.03
N ALA A 65 12.77 -1.91 3.90
CA ALA A 65 12.22 -1.13 5.02
C ALA A 65 11.45 -2.02 6.03
N ILE A 66 10.65 -2.99 5.55
CA ILE A 66 10.00 -3.96 6.43
C ILE A 66 11.03 -4.76 7.22
N VAL A 67 12.00 -5.36 6.51
CA VAL A 67 13.04 -6.18 7.15
C VAL A 67 13.88 -5.35 8.12
N ALA A 68 14.20 -4.10 7.77
CA ALA A 68 14.89 -3.16 8.65
C ALA A 68 14.12 -2.89 9.94
N GLY A 69 12.80 -2.68 9.85
CA GLY A 69 11.94 -2.45 11.01
C GLY A 69 11.94 -3.63 11.97
N PHE A 70 11.77 -4.85 11.46
CA PHE A 70 11.86 -6.06 12.28
C PHE A 70 13.25 -6.26 12.88
N ALA A 71 14.31 -6.11 12.06
CA ALA A 71 15.69 -6.24 12.53
C ALA A 71 16.01 -5.24 13.64
N ALA A 72 15.58 -3.99 13.51
CA ALA A 72 15.79 -2.95 14.50
C ALA A 72 15.06 -3.25 15.81
N GLY A 73 13.78 -3.64 15.75
CA GLY A 73 13.02 -4.01 16.94
C GLY A 73 13.63 -5.20 17.68
N LEU A 74 14.00 -6.25 16.93
CA LEU A 74 14.63 -7.44 17.51
C LEU A 74 16.03 -7.15 18.08
N ALA A 75 16.82 -6.31 17.38
CA ALA A 75 18.15 -5.91 17.87
C ALA A 75 18.07 -5.19 19.21
N VAL A 76 17.15 -4.24 19.34
CA VAL A 76 16.94 -3.51 20.61
C VAL A 76 16.46 -4.44 21.73
N ARG A 77 15.54 -5.37 21.43
CA ARG A 77 15.12 -6.39 22.42
C ARG A 77 16.28 -7.25 22.87
N LEU A 78 17.11 -7.71 21.91
CA LEU A 78 18.30 -8.52 22.23
C LEU A 78 19.29 -7.74 23.09
N LEU A 79 19.59 -6.48 22.74
CA LEU A 79 20.48 -5.64 23.55
C LEU A 79 19.94 -5.40 24.97
N ASN A 80 18.65 -5.12 25.10
CA ASN A 80 18.03 -4.97 26.42
C ASN A 80 18.10 -6.28 27.24
N TYR A 81 17.97 -7.43 26.59
CA TYR A 81 18.15 -8.73 27.25
C TYR A 81 19.59 -8.97 27.66
N LEU A 82 20.58 -8.68 26.81
CA LEU A 82 22.00 -8.82 27.12
C LEU A 82 22.43 -7.90 28.28
N PHE A 83 21.89 -6.67 28.29
CA PHE A 83 22.23 -5.66 29.27
C PHE A 83 21.33 -5.68 30.52
N ARG A 84 20.53 -6.72 30.72
CA ARG A 84 19.65 -6.84 31.89
C ARG A 84 20.41 -6.94 33.24
N ARG A 85 21.70 -7.32 33.19
CA ARG A 85 22.55 -7.44 34.40
C ARG A 85 23.27 -6.15 34.75
N ILE A 86 23.15 -5.09 33.99
CA ILE A 86 23.73 -3.79 34.30
C ILE A 86 23.00 -3.21 35.52
N PRO A 87 23.74 -2.71 36.56
CA PRO A 87 23.14 -2.09 37.73
C PRO A 87 22.22 -0.91 37.37
N GLN A 88 21.22 -0.68 38.25
CA GLN A 88 20.21 0.37 38.00
C GLN A 88 20.81 1.78 37.97
N GLU A 89 21.91 2.01 38.70
CA GLU A 89 22.66 3.27 38.72
C GLU A 89 23.18 3.68 37.33
N LEU A 90 23.40 2.72 36.43
CA LEU A 90 23.90 2.91 35.07
C LEU A 90 22.78 2.83 34.01
N ASP A 91 21.51 2.75 34.43
CA ASP A 91 20.41 2.55 33.48
C ASP A 91 20.26 3.71 32.49
N HIS A 92 20.56 4.93 32.91
CA HIS A 92 20.60 6.12 32.01
C HIS A 92 21.66 6.00 30.92
N ILE A 93 22.83 5.43 31.22
CA ILE A 93 23.88 5.21 30.23
C ILE A 93 23.48 4.06 29.29
N LYS A 94 22.89 3.00 29.83
CA LYS A 94 22.39 1.87 29.05
C LYS A 94 21.33 2.32 28.05
N THR A 95 20.26 2.97 28.53
CA THR A 95 19.09 3.34 27.70
C THR A 95 19.34 4.56 26.83
N GLY A 96 20.12 5.54 27.32
CA GLY A 96 20.40 6.78 26.62
C GLY A 96 21.56 6.72 25.61
N LEU A 97 22.51 5.80 25.81
CA LEU A 97 23.73 5.74 24.99
C LEU A 97 23.97 4.35 24.41
N LEU A 98 24.13 3.31 25.24
CA LEU A 98 24.59 1.99 24.77
C LEU A 98 23.58 1.32 23.83
N VAL A 99 22.32 1.22 24.23
CA VAL A 99 21.29 0.58 23.41
C VAL A 99 21.05 1.32 22.10
N PRO A 100 20.86 2.64 22.05
CA PRO A 100 20.72 3.36 20.79
C PRO A 100 21.94 3.25 19.89
N LEU A 101 23.16 3.47 20.42
CA LEU A 101 24.37 3.46 19.63
C LEU A 101 24.62 2.08 19.01
N LEU A 102 24.58 1.01 19.83
CA LEU A 102 24.85 -0.34 19.36
C LEU A 102 23.75 -0.86 18.43
N SER A 103 22.49 -0.53 18.67
CA SER A 103 21.40 -0.90 17.75
C SER A 103 21.51 -0.19 16.41
N LEU A 104 21.88 1.10 16.39
CA LEU A 104 22.13 1.84 15.15
C LEU A 104 23.28 1.22 14.35
N LEU A 105 24.42 0.94 15.00
CA LEU A 105 25.57 0.33 14.34
C LEU A 105 25.24 -1.07 13.82
N PHE A 106 24.57 -1.88 14.64
CA PHE A 106 24.18 -3.24 14.25
C PHE A 106 23.22 -3.26 13.07
N VAL A 107 22.14 -2.47 13.14
CA VAL A 107 21.13 -2.37 12.06
C VAL A 107 21.75 -1.78 10.80
N GLY A 108 22.59 -0.75 10.94
CA GLY A 108 23.31 -0.13 9.83
C GLY A 108 24.22 -1.13 9.11
N ALA A 109 25.04 -1.86 9.86
CA ALA A 109 25.90 -2.90 9.31
C ALA A 109 25.08 -4.02 8.63
N LEU A 110 24.02 -4.49 9.30
CA LEU A 110 23.14 -5.54 8.79
C LEU A 110 22.47 -5.12 7.48
N MET A 111 21.96 -3.89 7.40
CA MET A 111 21.34 -3.34 6.17
C MET A 111 22.34 -3.29 5.03
N VAL A 112 23.49 -2.68 5.25
CA VAL A 112 24.50 -2.43 4.21
C VAL A 112 25.18 -3.70 3.72
N MET A 113 25.46 -4.66 4.64
CA MET A 113 26.24 -5.87 4.32
C MET A 113 25.37 -7.06 3.93
N ALA A 114 24.21 -7.22 4.55
CA ALA A 114 23.44 -8.46 4.43
C ALA A 114 22.05 -8.27 3.79
N ILE A 115 21.33 -7.17 4.06
CA ILE A 115 19.93 -7.02 3.64
C ILE A 115 19.83 -6.31 2.29
N ASN A 116 20.47 -5.15 2.12
CA ASN A 116 20.37 -4.39 0.88
C ASN A 116 20.87 -5.15 -0.36
N PRO A 117 21.99 -5.93 -0.33
CA PRO A 117 22.47 -6.59 -1.53
C PRO A 117 21.47 -7.60 -2.14
N PRO A 118 20.90 -8.56 -1.40
CA PRO A 118 19.94 -9.51 -1.97
C PRO A 118 18.59 -8.86 -2.29
N LEU A 119 18.06 -7.99 -1.42
CA LEU A 119 16.76 -7.37 -1.64
C LEU A 119 16.83 -6.30 -2.74
N GLY A 120 17.92 -5.59 -2.88
CA GLY A 120 18.14 -4.67 -3.98
C GLY A 120 18.18 -5.40 -5.33
N ARG A 121 18.86 -6.56 -5.40
CA ARG A 121 18.83 -7.40 -6.61
C ARG A 121 17.42 -7.93 -6.92
N PHE A 122 16.69 -8.36 -5.91
CA PHE A 122 15.32 -8.81 -6.06
C PHE A 122 14.43 -7.66 -6.58
N ASN A 123 14.57 -6.47 -6.01
CA ASN A 123 13.83 -5.30 -6.46
C ASN A 123 14.16 -4.93 -7.92
N ALA A 124 15.44 -4.91 -8.27
CA ALA A 124 15.88 -4.66 -9.65
C ALA A 124 15.37 -5.74 -10.63
N TRP A 125 15.41 -7.01 -10.24
CA TRP A 125 14.83 -8.09 -11.04
C TRP A 125 13.32 -7.91 -11.24
N LEU A 126 12.58 -7.54 -10.17
CA LEU A 126 11.15 -7.30 -10.25
C LEU A 126 10.83 -6.13 -11.20
N SER A 127 11.58 -5.02 -11.11
CA SER A 127 11.44 -3.88 -12.03
C SER A 127 11.65 -4.30 -13.49
N ILE A 128 12.70 -5.07 -13.76
CA ILE A 128 12.97 -5.58 -15.13
C ILE A 128 11.81 -6.45 -15.63
N GLN A 129 11.23 -7.31 -14.78
CA GLN A 129 10.07 -8.12 -15.18
C GLN A 129 8.85 -7.25 -15.47
N LEU A 130 8.58 -6.25 -14.62
CA LEU A 130 7.45 -5.33 -14.83
C LEU A 130 7.65 -4.46 -16.09
N ASP A 131 8.85 -3.96 -16.34
CA ASP A 131 9.17 -3.20 -17.54
C ASP A 131 9.06 -4.04 -18.82
N GLY A 132 9.41 -5.32 -18.73
CA GLY A 132 9.28 -6.27 -19.82
C GLY A 132 7.82 -6.66 -20.14
N MET A 133 6.87 -6.40 -19.24
CA MET A 133 5.46 -6.69 -19.45
C MET A 133 4.83 -5.62 -20.34
N GLN A 134 4.43 -5.99 -21.55
CA GLN A 134 3.79 -5.09 -22.53
C GLN A 134 2.52 -5.73 -23.11
N GLY A 135 1.63 -4.92 -23.65
CA GLY A 135 0.42 -5.38 -24.32
C GLY A 135 -0.46 -6.25 -23.43
N GLY A 136 -0.77 -7.47 -23.88
CA GLY A 136 -1.69 -8.37 -23.17
C GLY A 136 -1.25 -8.75 -21.77
N SER A 137 0.03 -8.96 -21.51
CA SER A 137 0.54 -9.31 -20.18
C SER A 137 0.36 -8.17 -19.16
N ARG A 138 0.50 -6.92 -19.63
CA ARG A 138 0.26 -5.72 -18.80
C ARG A 138 -1.21 -5.56 -18.45
N LEU A 139 -2.11 -5.83 -19.40
CA LEU A 139 -3.56 -5.86 -19.16
C LEU A 139 -3.96 -6.91 -18.11
N VAL A 140 -3.39 -8.12 -18.21
CA VAL A 140 -3.61 -9.18 -17.22
C VAL A 140 -3.12 -8.75 -15.84
N LEU A 141 -1.96 -8.11 -15.74
CA LEU A 141 -1.42 -7.62 -14.47
C LEU A 141 -2.34 -6.55 -13.86
N GLY A 142 -2.80 -5.57 -14.63
CA GLY A 142 -3.74 -4.56 -14.16
C GLY A 142 -5.07 -5.16 -13.70
N THR A 143 -5.58 -6.16 -14.43
CA THR A 143 -6.78 -6.91 -14.04
C THR A 143 -6.58 -7.63 -12.71
N LEU A 144 -5.44 -8.30 -12.55
CA LEU A 144 -5.10 -9.03 -11.33
C LEU A 144 -4.97 -8.08 -10.13
N LEU A 145 -4.17 -7.03 -10.27
CA LEU A 145 -3.96 -6.04 -9.20
C LEU A 145 -5.27 -5.36 -8.80
N GLY A 146 -6.08 -4.96 -9.79
CA GLY A 146 -7.41 -4.40 -9.53
C GLY A 146 -8.31 -5.36 -8.76
N GLY A 147 -8.38 -6.63 -9.18
CA GLY A 147 -9.17 -7.67 -8.50
C GLY A 147 -8.67 -7.97 -7.08
N MET A 148 -7.34 -8.03 -6.86
CA MET A 148 -6.74 -8.23 -5.55
C MET A 148 -7.15 -7.16 -4.54
N MET A 149 -7.33 -5.90 -5.00
CA MET A 149 -7.77 -4.81 -4.14
C MET A 149 -9.14 -5.03 -3.49
N ALA A 150 -10.01 -5.82 -4.14
CA ALA A 150 -11.36 -6.10 -3.66
C ALA A 150 -11.51 -7.46 -2.95
N THR A 151 -10.43 -8.23 -2.78
CA THR A 151 -10.51 -9.59 -2.26
C THR A 151 -10.78 -9.63 -0.76
N ASP A 152 -10.11 -8.80 0.02
CA ASP A 152 -10.13 -8.79 1.48
C ASP A 152 -10.27 -7.39 2.11
N TYR A 153 -10.65 -6.38 1.31
CA TYR A 153 -11.05 -5.02 1.74
C TYR A 153 -10.08 -4.34 2.72
N GLY A 154 -8.79 -4.37 2.43
CA GLY A 154 -7.73 -3.81 3.26
C GLY A 154 -6.91 -4.85 4.02
N GLY A 155 -7.16 -6.14 3.79
CA GLY A 155 -6.39 -7.25 4.33
C GLY A 155 -5.06 -7.51 3.59
N PRO A 156 -4.44 -8.69 3.81
CA PRO A 156 -3.11 -9.00 3.27
C PRO A 156 -3.02 -8.97 1.74
N ILE A 157 -4.07 -9.44 1.02
CA ILE A 157 -4.07 -9.48 -0.45
C ILE A 157 -4.20 -8.09 -1.03
N ASN A 158 -5.11 -7.26 -0.49
CA ASN A 158 -5.23 -5.84 -0.83
C ASN A 158 -3.90 -5.11 -0.59
N LYS A 159 -3.28 -5.33 0.58
CA LYS A 159 -1.98 -4.72 0.91
C LYS A 159 -0.86 -5.15 -0.05
N ALA A 160 -0.84 -6.42 -0.47
CA ALA A 160 0.14 -6.90 -1.45
C ALA A 160 -0.02 -6.19 -2.80
N ALA A 161 -1.26 -6.02 -3.31
CA ALA A 161 -1.52 -5.26 -4.52
C ALA A 161 -1.13 -3.78 -4.37
N TYR A 162 -1.51 -3.15 -3.25
CA TYR A 162 -1.15 -1.77 -2.95
C TYR A 162 0.36 -1.55 -2.90
N VAL A 163 1.08 -2.45 -2.25
CA VAL A 163 2.55 -2.43 -2.19
C VAL A 163 3.15 -2.58 -3.59
N SER A 164 2.63 -3.49 -4.41
CA SER A 164 3.09 -3.64 -5.81
C SER A 164 2.89 -2.35 -6.62
N GLY A 165 1.75 -1.68 -6.48
CA GLY A 165 1.52 -0.38 -7.10
C GLY A 165 2.46 0.72 -6.58
N THR A 166 2.72 0.78 -5.27
CA THR A 166 3.65 1.77 -4.71
C THR A 166 5.11 1.51 -5.08
N LEU A 167 5.51 0.25 -5.25
CA LEU A 167 6.82 -0.11 -5.78
C LEU A 167 6.97 0.35 -7.24
N ALA A 168 5.94 0.14 -8.05
CA ALA A 168 5.92 0.58 -9.44
C ALA A 168 6.07 2.12 -9.58
N LEU A 169 5.60 2.91 -8.59
CA LEU A 169 5.81 4.36 -8.56
C LEU A 169 7.29 4.76 -8.48
N VAL A 170 8.11 3.98 -7.78
CA VAL A 170 9.56 4.23 -7.67
C VAL A 170 10.22 4.13 -9.04
N ASP A 171 9.73 3.20 -9.87
CA ASP A 171 10.19 2.95 -11.23
C ASP A 171 9.40 3.76 -12.28
N GLN A 172 8.63 4.76 -11.84
CA GLN A 172 7.80 5.64 -12.68
C GLN A 172 6.74 4.90 -13.53
N GLN A 173 6.35 3.70 -13.12
CA GLN A 173 5.29 2.91 -13.76
C GLN A 173 3.93 3.30 -13.16
N TYR A 174 3.41 4.44 -13.57
CA TYR A 174 2.21 5.06 -12.99
C TYR A 174 0.91 4.32 -13.31
N ASP A 175 0.89 3.54 -14.37
CA ASP A 175 -0.27 2.77 -14.84
C ASP A 175 -0.67 1.66 -13.86
N LEU A 176 0.31 0.96 -13.25
CA LEU A 176 0.02 -0.07 -12.25
C LEU A 176 -0.62 0.52 -11.00
N MET A 177 -0.15 1.71 -10.58
CA MET A 177 -0.78 2.41 -9.45
C MET A 177 -2.19 2.89 -9.79
N ALA A 178 -2.44 3.34 -11.03
CA ALA A 178 -3.78 3.69 -11.47
C ALA A 178 -4.74 2.49 -11.41
N ALA A 179 -4.30 1.29 -11.83
CA ALA A 179 -5.09 0.07 -11.76
C ALA A 179 -5.40 -0.34 -10.30
N VAL A 180 -4.41 -0.24 -9.41
CA VAL A 180 -4.56 -0.49 -7.97
C VAL A 180 -5.55 0.49 -7.34
N MET A 181 -5.41 1.78 -7.65
CA MET A 181 -6.27 2.81 -7.10
C MET A 181 -7.72 2.64 -7.58
N ALA A 182 -7.93 2.46 -8.87
CA ALA A 182 -9.26 2.17 -9.41
C ALA A 182 -9.86 0.94 -8.75
N GLY A 183 -9.11 -0.17 -8.70
CA GLY A 183 -9.54 -1.42 -8.08
C GLY A 183 -10.00 -1.27 -6.63
N GLY A 184 -9.27 -0.49 -5.83
CA GLY A 184 -9.62 -0.27 -4.42
C GLY A 184 -10.76 0.73 -4.19
N MET A 185 -11.06 1.59 -5.15
CA MET A 185 -12.19 2.51 -5.09
C MET A 185 -13.52 1.83 -5.45
N ILE A 186 -13.49 0.80 -6.30
CA ILE A 186 -14.70 0.13 -6.83
C ILE A 186 -15.58 -0.50 -5.74
N PRO A 187 -15.06 -1.26 -4.75
CA PRO A 187 -15.91 -1.93 -3.79
C PRO A 187 -16.87 -0.97 -3.06
N PRO A 188 -16.41 0.08 -2.38
CA PRO A 188 -17.33 0.99 -1.70
C PRO A 188 -18.19 1.82 -2.67
N LEU A 189 -17.67 2.23 -3.84
CA LEU A 189 -18.45 2.94 -4.84
C LEU A 189 -19.58 2.05 -5.41
N GLY A 190 -19.25 0.80 -5.78
CA GLY A 190 -20.22 -0.13 -6.36
C GLY A 190 -21.29 -0.58 -5.36
N ILE A 191 -20.92 -0.80 -4.10
CA ILE A 191 -21.85 -1.14 -3.03
C ILE A 191 -22.77 0.06 -2.73
N GLY A 192 -22.19 1.25 -2.58
CA GLY A 192 -22.96 2.46 -2.35
C GLY A 192 -23.98 2.73 -3.46
N LEU A 193 -23.55 2.57 -4.72
CA LEU A 193 -24.46 2.69 -5.88
C LEU A 193 -25.53 1.59 -5.88
N ALA A 194 -25.16 0.34 -5.54
CA ALA A 194 -26.12 -0.77 -5.45
C ALA A 194 -27.19 -0.52 -4.39
N CYS A 195 -26.85 0.08 -3.24
CA CYS A 195 -27.82 0.47 -2.21
C CYS A 195 -28.85 1.48 -2.72
N LEU A 196 -28.43 2.37 -3.62
CA LEU A 196 -29.33 3.39 -4.23
C LEU A 196 -30.21 2.76 -5.33
N LEU A 197 -29.63 1.93 -6.19
CA LEU A 197 -30.35 1.35 -7.34
C LEU A 197 -31.26 0.17 -6.94
N PHE A 198 -30.91 -0.59 -5.91
CA PHE A 198 -31.63 -1.81 -5.50
C PHE A 198 -31.98 -1.79 -4.00
N PRO A 199 -32.74 -0.81 -3.51
CA PRO A 199 -32.97 -0.60 -2.08
C PRO A 199 -33.67 -1.80 -1.39
N THR A 200 -34.41 -2.62 -2.12
CA THR A 200 -35.09 -3.82 -1.58
C THR A 200 -34.14 -4.97 -1.24
N ARG A 201 -32.87 -4.89 -1.64
CA ARG A 201 -31.85 -5.93 -1.41
C ARG A 201 -30.89 -5.59 -0.26
N PHE A 202 -31.07 -4.43 0.34
CA PHE A 202 -30.25 -3.90 1.43
C PHE A 202 -31.12 -3.52 2.62
N THR A 203 -30.61 -3.75 3.82
CA THR A 203 -31.29 -3.35 5.06
C THR A 203 -31.36 -1.83 5.18
N SER A 204 -32.23 -1.31 6.04
CA SER A 204 -32.31 0.12 6.32
C SER A 204 -30.98 0.70 6.79
N THR A 205 -30.26 -0.03 7.66
CA THR A 205 -28.94 0.35 8.15
C THR A 205 -27.91 0.44 7.03
N GLU A 206 -27.86 -0.56 6.11
CA GLU A 206 -26.97 -0.55 4.96
C GLU A 206 -27.25 0.62 4.02
N ARG A 207 -28.52 0.93 3.78
CA ARG A 207 -28.93 2.09 2.96
C ARG A 207 -28.56 3.42 3.59
N CYS A 208 -28.72 3.55 4.91
CA CYS A 208 -28.32 4.77 5.61
C CYS A 208 -26.79 4.99 5.58
N SER A 209 -25.98 3.94 5.50
CA SER A 209 -24.52 4.06 5.40
C SER A 209 -24.01 4.28 3.96
N ALA A 210 -24.87 4.16 2.94
CA ALA A 210 -24.46 4.28 1.53
C ALA A 210 -23.74 5.60 1.19
N PRO A 211 -24.18 6.79 1.64
CA PRO A 211 -23.47 8.04 1.35
C PRO A 211 -22.04 8.05 1.91
N GLN A 212 -21.85 7.57 3.15
CA GLN A 212 -20.54 7.45 3.76
C GLN A 212 -19.66 6.47 2.98
N THR A 213 -20.23 5.34 2.55
CA THR A 213 -19.53 4.32 1.76
C THR A 213 -19.07 4.88 0.41
N LEU A 214 -19.92 5.67 -0.27
CA LEU A 214 -19.55 6.36 -1.51
C LEU A 214 -18.40 7.35 -1.29
N LEU A 215 -18.46 8.14 -0.22
CA LEU A 215 -17.39 9.09 0.12
C LEU A 215 -16.07 8.36 0.38
N MET A 216 -16.08 7.26 1.12
CA MET A 216 -14.90 6.43 1.35
C MET A 216 -14.35 5.89 0.04
N GLY A 217 -15.20 5.43 -0.88
CA GLY A 217 -14.79 4.99 -2.21
C GLY A 217 -14.14 6.11 -3.03
N ALA A 218 -14.71 7.31 -3.01
CA ALA A 218 -14.16 8.48 -3.69
C ALA A 218 -12.76 8.87 -3.19
N THR A 219 -12.44 8.58 -1.94
CA THR A 219 -11.15 8.87 -1.30
C THR A 219 -10.18 7.69 -1.28
N PHE A 220 -10.49 6.59 -1.98
CA PHE A 220 -9.68 5.36 -2.02
C PHE A 220 -9.59 4.63 -0.67
N VAL A 221 -10.67 4.61 0.10
CA VAL A 221 -10.76 3.85 1.36
C VAL A 221 -11.61 2.59 1.12
N THR A 222 -10.95 1.51 0.75
CA THR A 222 -11.59 0.21 0.37
C THR A 222 -12.36 -0.41 1.54
N GLU A 223 -11.92 -0.16 2.77
CA GLU A 223 -12.52 -0.64 4.01
C GLU A 223 -13.99 -0.24 4.18
N GLY A 224 -14.44 0.79 3.47
CA GLY A 224 -15.86 1.17 3.42
C GLY A 224 -16.80 0.07 2.94
N ALA A 225 -16.28 -0.92 2.23
CA ALA A 225 -17.02 -2.11 1.78
C ALA A 225 -17.14 -3.20 2.87
N LEU A 226 -16.28 -3.19 3.88
CA LEU A 226 -16.14 -4.27 4.86
C LEU A 226 -17.43 -4.62 5.61
N PRO A 227 -18.26 -3.65 6.10
CA PRO A 227 -19.49 -3.98 6.81
C PRO A 227 -20.49 -4.78 5.96
N PHE A 228 -20.49 -4.57 4.65
CA PHE A 228 -21.35 -5.28 3.70
C PHE A 228 -20.81 -6.67 3.38
N ALA A 229 -19.49 -6.78 3.21
CA ALA A 229 -18.81 -8.04 2.95
C ALA A 229 -18.91 -9.01 4.13
N LEU A 230 -18.86 -8.53 5.37
CA LEU A 230 -19.03 -9.37 6.57
C LEU A 230 -20.45 -9.97 6.68
N ARG A 231 -21.47 -9.32 6.11
CA ARG A 231 -22.86 -9.83 6.14
C ARG A 231 -23.16 -10.82 5.01
N ASP A 232 -22.57 -10.62 3.85
CA ASP A 232 -22.77 -11.48 2.66
C ASP A 232 -21.45 -11.64 1.89
N PRO A 233 -20.49 -12.39 2.45
CA PRO A 233 -19.12 -12.40 1.96
C PRO A 233 -19.01 -12.88 0.51
N LEU A 234 -19.73 -13.93 0.14
CA LEU A 234 -19.60 -14.51 -1.20
C LEU A 234 -20.12 -13.59 -2.29
N ARG A 235 -21.36 -13.05 -2.14
CA ARG A 235 -21.97 -12.26 -3.19
C ARG A 235 -21.33 -10.89 -3.32
N VAL A 236 -21.03 -10.26 -2.19
CA VAL A 236 -20.38 -8.95 -2.17
C VAL A 236 -18.98 -9.06 -2.72
N SER A 237 -18.17 -10.04 -2.27
CA SER A 237 -16.79 -10.16 -2.74
C SER A 237 -16.71 -10.52 -4.22
N LEU A 238 -17.53 -11.46 -4.72
CA LEU A 238 -17.53 -11.80 -6.14
C LEU A 238 -17.88 -10.60 -7.03
N ALA A 239 -18.91 -9.84 -6.65
CA ALA A 239 -19.29 -8.65 -7.40
C ALA A 239 -18.19 -7.57 -7.38
N CYS A 240 -17.60 -7.32 -6.21
CA CYS A 240 -16.53 -6.34 -6.05
C CYS A 240 -15.25 -6.74 -6.81
N ILE A 241 -14.83 -8.01 -6.71
CA ILE A 241 -13.66 -8.51 -7.44
C ILE A 241 -13.84 -8.36 -8.95
N ALA A 242 -15.01 -8.74 -9.47
CA ALA A 242 -15.29 -8.63 -10.90
C ALA A 242 -15.25 -7.16 -11.39
N GLY A 243 -15.89 -6.24 -10.66
CA GLY A 243 -15.85 -4.81 -11.01
C GLY A 243 -14.49 -4.18 -10.86
N SER A 244 -13.74 -4.53 -9.81
CA SER A 244 -12.38 -4.03 -9.57
C SER A 244 -11.37 -4.56 -10.60
N ALA A 245 -11.48 -5.83 -10.97
CA ALA A 245 -10.66 -6.44 -12.01
C ALA A 245 -10.91 -5.76 -13.38
N LEU A 246 -12.18 -5.50 -13.70
CA LEU A 246 -12.56 -4.79 -14.91
C LEU A 246 -12.07 -3.34 -14.90
N ALA A 247 -12.15 -2.63 -13.78
CA ALA A 247 -11.61 -1.28 -13.66
C ALA A 247 -10.09 -1.27 -13.85
N GLY A 248 -9.35 -2.20 -13.23
CA GLY A 248 -7.91 -2.35 -13.43
C GLY A 248 -7.53 -2.67 -14.87
N PHE A 249 -8.30 -3.51 -15.56
CA PHE A 249 -8.14 -3.77 -16.99
C PHE A 249 -8.31 -2.50 -17.83
N ILE A 250 -9.38 -1.74 -17.59
CA ILE A 250 -9.69 -0.54 -18.38
C ILE A 250 -8.66 0.57 -18.14
N THR A 251 -8.15 0.74 -16.92
CA THR A 251 -7.10 1.74 -16.64
C THR A 251 -5.84 1.49 -17.45
N ILE A 252 -5.38 0.24 -17.52
CA ILE A 252 -4.23 -0.12 -18.35
C ILE A 252 -4.55 0.05 -19.84
N LEU A 253 -5.73 -0.41 -20.29
CA LEU A 253 -6.17 -0.34 -21.68
C LEU A 253 -6.20 1.10 -22.21
N LEU A 254 -6.65 2.04 -21.36
CA LEU A 254 -6.76 3.46 -21.70
C LEU A 254 -5.48 4.26 -21.41
N GLY A 255 -4.41 3.63 -20.93
CA GLY A 255 -3.15 4.30 -20.62
C GLY A 255 -3.29 5.32 -19.50
N CYS A 256 -4.04 4.99 -18.44
CA CYS A 256 -4.15 5.85 -17.27
C CYS A 256 -2.91 5.71 -16.39
N GLY A 257 -2.38 6.82 -15.86
CA GLY A 257 -1.26 6.81 -14.93
C GLY A 257 -1.58 7.62 -13.67
N CYS A 258 -1.22 7.09 -12.50
CA CYS A 258 -1.37 7.77 -11.22
C CYS A 258 -0.01 7.94 -10.55
N PRO A 259 0.53 9.17 -10.44
CA PRO A 259 1.86 9.42 -9.90
C PRO A 259 1.92 9.45 -8.36
N ALA A 260 0.79 9.20 -7.68
CA ALA A 260 0.69 9.24 -6.23
C ALA A 260 0.08 7.94 -5.67
N PRO A 261 0.49 7.48 -4.46
CA PRO A 261 0.05 6.21 -3.93
C PRO A 261 -1.36 6.23 -3.35
N HIS A 262 -1.91 7.41 -3.01
CA HIS A 262 -3.20 7.53 -2.33
C HIS A 262 -3.84 8.88 -2.63
N GLY A 263 -5.19 8.93 -2.57
CA GLY A 263 -5.94 10.18 -2.72
C GLY A 263 -7.24 10.05 -3.53
N GLY A 264 -7.44 8.97 -4.29
CA GLY A 264 -8.67 8.73 -5.04
C GLY A 264 -8.98 9.84 -6.05
N LEU A 265 -10.21 10.35 -6.06
CA LEU A 265 -10.64 11.40 -6.99
C LEU A 265 -9.89 12.74 -6.83
N PHE A 266 -9.29 13.00 -5.68
CA PHE A 266 -8.50 14.22 -5.49
C PHE A 266 -7.24 14.26 -6.36
N LEU A 267 -6.80 13.14 -6.89
CA LEU A 267 -5.63 13.06 -7.76
C LEU A 267 -5.94 13.27 -9.24
N LEU A 268 -7.21 13.38 -9.63
CA LEU A 268 -7.59 13.58 -11.04
C LEU A 268 -6.79 14.69 -11.76
N PRO A 269 -6.49 15.85 -11.12
CA PRO A 269 -5.73 16.91 -11.79
C PRO A 269 -4.28 16.55 -12.12
N VAL A 270 -3.70 15.54 -11.45
CA VAL A 270 -2.30 15.11 -11.64
C VAL A 270 -2.18 13.75 -12.31
N MET A 271 -3.30 13.09 -12.61
CA MET A 271 -3.33 11.82 -13.31
C MET A 271 -3.06 11.97 -14.80
N GLU A 272 -2.37 10.99 -15.36
CA GLU A 272 -2.33 10.79 -16.80
C GLU A 272 -3.65 10.17 -17.26
N ASN A 273 -4.25 10.76 -18.31
CA ASN A 273 -5.57 10.39 -18.83
C ASN A 273 -6.68 10.29 -17.76
N PRO A 274 -7.06 11.41 -17.10
CA PRO A 274 -8.08 11.41 -16.06
C PRO A 274 -9.45 10.98 -16.56
N LEU A 275 -9.80 11.26 -17.83
CA LEU A 275 -11.06 10.81 -18.42
C LEU A 275 -11.12 9.30 -18.55
N GLY A 276 -10.02 8.66 -18.97
CA GLY A 276 -9.90 7.20 -19.01
C GLY A 276 -10.08 6.58 -17.64
N PHE A 277 -9.49 7.20 -16.61
CA PHE A 277 -9.65 6.76 -15.22
C PHE A 277 -11.10 6.87 -14.73
N LEU A 278 -11.79 7.96 -15.03
CA LEU A 278 -13.21 8.13 -14.70
C LEU A 278 -14.10 7.10 -15.42
N ILE A 279 -13.80 6.77 -16.68
CA ILE A 279 -14.49 5.72 -17.43
C ILE A 279 -14.29 4.36 -16.73
N ALA A 280 -13.07 4.04 -16.35
CA ALA A 280 -12.75 2.80 -15.64
C ALA A 280 -13.52 2.70 -14.32
N LEU A 281 -13.55 3.79 -13.53
CA LEU A 281 -14.33 3.85 -12.29
C LEU A 281 -15.82 3.69 -12.56
N ALA A 282 -16.39 4.39 -13.53
CA ALA A 282 -17.81 4.32 -13.84
C ALA A 282 -18.23 2.90 -14.26
N VAL A 283 -17.47 2.29 -15.18
CA VAL A 283 -17.75 0.93 -15.66
C VAL A 283 -17.60 -0.10 -14.54
N GLY A 284 -16.51 -0.06 -13.76
CA GLY A 284 -16.30 -0.98 -12.64
C GLY A 284 -17.37 -0.83 -11.54
N THR A 285 -17.69 0.41 -11.18
CA THR A 285 -18.74 0.73 -10.19
C THR A 285 -20.11 0.21 -10.64
N LEU A 286 -20.48 0.47 -11.89
CA LEU A 286 -21.75 0.01 -12.45
C LEU A 286 -21.79 -1.52 -12.53
N THR A 287 -20.72 -2.15 -12.96
CA THR A 287 -20.59 -3.61 -13.00
C THR A 287 -20.80 -4.22 -11.62
N THR A 288 -20.13 -3.70 -10.59
CA THR A 288 -20.30 -4.15 -9.20
C THR A 288 -21.74 -3.95 -8.73
N ALA A 289 -22.34 -2.78 -8.99
CA ALA A 289 -23.69 -2.49 -8.57
C ALA A 289 -24.73 -3.41 -9.24
N LEU A 290 -24.62 -3.65 -10.54
CA LEU A 290 -25.51 -4.55 -11.29
C LEU A 290 -25.36 -6.01 -10.83
N LEU A 291 -24.11 -6.48 -10.63
CA LEU A 291 -23.86 -7.81 -10.12
C LEU A 291 -24.47 -8.00 -8.73
N LEU A 292 -24.35 -7.03 -7.84
CA LEU A 292 -25.01 -7.05 -6.53
C LEU A 292 -26.53 -7.05 -6.67
N GLY A 293 -27.07 -6.27 -7.62
CA GLY A 293 -28.47 -6.27 -7.95
C GLY A 293 -28.99 -7.63 -8.44
N ILE A 294 -28.15 -8.44 -9.08
CA ILE A 294 -28.51 -9.79 -9.55
C ILE A 294 -28.31 -10.83 -8.44
N LEU A 295 -27.15 -10.81 -7.79
CA LEU A 295 -26.73 -11.85 -6.85
C LEU A 295 -27.43 -11.79 -5.49
N LYS A 296 -27.68 -10.58 -4.94
CA LYS A 296 -28.37 -10.44 -3.65
C LYS A 296 -29.86 -10.71 -3.82
N LYS A 297 -30.43 -11.54 -2.96
CA LYS A 297 -31.88 -11.80 -2.94
C LYS A 297 -32.61 -10.61 -2.31
N PRO A 298 -33.83 -10.26 -2.77
CA PRO A 298 -34.68 -9.28 -2.09
C PRO A 298 -34.91 -9.71 -0.63
N LEU A 299 -34.86 -8.76 0.26
CA LEU A 299 -35.21 -8.99 1.67
C LEU A 299 -36.71 -9.21 1.76
N LYS A 300 -37.12 -10.29 2.45
CA LYS A 300 -38.55 -10.46 2.79
C LYS A 300 -38.88 -9.42 3.86
N HIS A 301 -39.84 -8.57 3.58
CA HIS A 301 -40.45 -7.65 4.53
C HIS A 301 -41.29 -8.40 5.54
#